data_29f873d81fd9ff14bc1705edc2efd8ec
#
_entry.id   29f873d81fd9ff14bc1705edc2efd8ec
#
_cell.length_a   1.000
_cell.length_b   1.000
_cell.length_c   1.000
_cell.angle_alpha   90.00
_cell.angle_beta   90.00
_cell.angle_gamma   90.00
#
_symmetry.space_group_name_H-M   'P 1'
#
loop_
_entity.id
_entity.type
_entity.pdbx_description
1 polymer ?
#
loop_
_entity_poly.entity_id
_entity_poly.type
_entity_poly.pdbx_seq_one_letter_code
_entity_poly.pdbx_strand_id
1 'polypeptide(L)'
;MTTRRIEADALLDLATEMLRAEVLPALGAEQRYAGAMIANALEIARRDLAEEVEAAEWSLLDGLYEEGEGSMAQLARDIRAGTLPKGKDRGLADALRTVLVTELRVKSPRFLASRGITG
;
A
#
# COMPACT_ATOMS: atom_id res chain seq x y z
N MET A 1 -16.79 1.60 -14.58
CA MET A 1 -17.16 1.01 -13.30
C MET A 1 -16.02 0.22 -12.70
N THR A 2 -15.79 0.45 -11.46
CA THR A 2 -14.64 -0.15 -10.79
C THR A 2 -14.95 -1.59 -10.42
N THR A 3 -14.12 -2.52 -10.87
CA THR A 3 -14.21 -3.89 -10.42
C THR A 3 -13.90 -3.92 -8.93
N ARG A 4 -14.74 -4.53 -8.15
CA ARG A 4 -14.50 -4.68 -6.74
C ARG A 4 -13.36 -5.64 -6.52
N ARG A 5 -12.21 -5.09 -6.25
CA ARG A 5 -11.08 -5.85 -5.75
C ARG A 5 -10.96 -5.59 -4.26
N ILE A 6 -10.91 -6.66 -3.53
CA ILE A 6 -10.56 -6.56 -2.12
C ILE A 6 -9.04 -6.47 -2.08
N GLU A 7 -8.54 -5.35 -1.64
CA GLU A 7 -7.12 -5.10 -1.58
C GLU A 7 -6.48 -5.88 -0.42
N ALA A 8 -5.17 -6.13 -0.51
CA ALA A 8 -4.46 -6.92 0.49
C ALA A 8 -4.57 -6.34 1.90
N ASP A 9 -4.49 -5.02 2.03
CA ASP A 9 -4.63 -4.35 3.32
C ASP A 9 -6.04 -4.50 3.89
N ALA A 10 -7.05 -4.44 3.04
CA ALA A 10 -8.44 -4.65 3.44
C ALA A 10 -8.69 -6.09 3.85
N LEU A 11 -8.07 -7.04 3.16
CA LEU A 11 -8.16 -8.46 3.53
C LEU A 11 -7.48 -8.72 4.87
N LEU A 12 -6.33 -8.12 5.12
CA LEU A 12 -5.64 -8.24 6.40
C LEU A 12 -6.45 -7.64 7.54
N ASP A 13 -7.09 -6.50 7.27
CA ASP A 13 -7.98 -5.85 8.24
C ASP A 13 -9.16 -6.73 8.59
N LEU A 14 -9.82 -7.27 7.56
CA LEU A 14 -10.96 -8.16 7.75
C LEU A 14 -10.57 -9.42 8.50
N ALA A 15 -9.46 -10.05 8.12
CA ALA A 15 -8.97 -11.26 8.76
C ALA A 15 -8.65 -11.01 10.23
N THR A 16 -8.00 -9.88 10.54
CA THR A 16 -7.66 -9.50 11.90
C THR A 16 -8.92 -9.26 12.73
N GLU A 17 -9.88 -8.56 12.16
CA GLU A 17 -11.15 -8.27 12.82
C GLU A 17 -11.94 -9.54 13.13
N MET A 18 -12.04 -10.44 12.16
CA MET A 18 -12.71 -11.72 12.36
C MET A 18 -12.01 -12.59 13.40
N LEU A 19 -10.69 -12.62 13.37
CA LEU A 19 -9.91 -13.37 14.33
C LEU A 19 -10.17 -12.87 15.75
N ARG A 20 -10.15 -11.54 15.96
CA ARG A 20 -10.37 -10.96 17.28
C ARG A 20 -11.81 -11.07 17.76
N ALA A 21 -12.76 -10.87 16.86
CA ALA A 21 -14.18 -10.82 17.24
C ALA A 21 -14.84 -12.19 17.36
N GLU A 22 -14.45 -13.12 16.51
CA GLU A 22 -15.15 -14.40 16.38
C GLU A 22 -14.32 -15.61 16.76
N VAL A 23 -13.04 -15.64 16.42
CA VAL A 23 -12.19 -16.81 16.64
C VAL A 23 -11.57 -16.81 18.02
N LEU A 24 -10.93 -15.71 18.43
CA LEU A 24 -10.24 -15.64 19.73
C LEU A 24 -11.16 -15.95 20.90
N PRO A 25 -12.38 -15.38 20.98
CA PRO A 25 -13.27 -15.68 22.11
C PRO A 25 -13.70 -17.15 22.16
N ALA A 26 -13.68 -17.86 21.04
CA ALA A 26 -14.07 -19.27 20.96
C ALA A 26 -12.92 -20.23 21.28
N LEU A 27 -11.69 -19.75 21.35
CA LEU A 27 -10.53 -20.58 21.62
C LEU A 27 -10.40 -20.89 23.12
N GLY A 28 -9.86 -22.06 23.42
CA GLY A 28 -9.48 -22.42 24.79
C GLY A 28 -8.28 -21.62 25.26
N ALA A 29 -8.04 -21.62 26.56
CA ALA A 29 -6.98 -20.83 27.17
C ALA A 29 -5.60 -21.09 26.56
N GLU A 30 -5.30 -22.35 26.21
CA GLU A 30 -4.01 -22.73 25.63
C GLU A 30 -3.78 -22.12 24.24
N GLN A 31 -4.85 -22.01 23.45
CA GLN A 31 -4.75 -21.52 22.07
C GLN A 31 -5.01 -20.04 21.98
N ARG A 32 -5.57 -19.43 22.99
CA ARG A 32 -5.89 -18.00 23.00
C ARG A 32 -4.65 -17.14 22.90
N TYR A 33 -3.59 -17.54 23.55
CA TYR A 33 -2.31 -16.84 23.47
C TYR A 33 -1.75 -16.89 22.06
N ALA A 34 -1.73 -18.07 21.43
CA ALA A 34 -1.25 -18.22 20.06
C ALA A 34 -2.11 -17.40 19.08
N GLY A 35 -3.43 -17.41 19.27
CA GLY A 35 -4.35 -16.60 18.46
C GLY A 35 -4.08 -15.12 18.58
N ALA A 36 -3.82 -14.64 19.80
CA ALA A 36 -3.48 -13.24 20.05
C ALA A 36 -2.16 -12.85 19.37
N MET A 37 -1.17 -13.74 19.40
CA MET A 37 0.09 -13.52 18.70
C MET A 37 -0.09 -13.43 17.19
N ILE A 38 -0.94 -14.28 16.62
CA ILE A 38 -1.26 -14.23 15.19
C ILE A 38 -1.93 -12.89 14.84
N ALA A 39 -2.92 -12.47 15.63
CA ALA A 39 -3.61 -11.20 15.39
C ALA A 39 -2.64 -10.02 15.46
N ASN A 40 -1.73 -10.04 16.40
CA ASN A 40 -0.72 -8.99 16.56
C ASN A 40 0.23 -8.95 15.36
N ALA A 41 0.67 -10.13 14.89
CA ALA A 41 1.54 -10.23 13.72
C ALA A 41 0.85 -9.70 12.46
N LEU A 42 -0.45 -9.98 12.30
CA LEU A 42 -1.23 -9.48 11.17
C LEU A 42 -1.32 -7.94 11.19
N GLU A 43 -1.51 -7.36 12.37
CA GLU A 43 -1.56 -5.90 12.51
C GLU A 43 -0.23 -5.23 12.20
N ILE A 44 0.87 -5.82 12.63
CA ILE A 44 2.21 -5.33 12.34
C ILE A 44 2.47 -5.39 10.84
N ALA A 45 2.17 -6.52 10.21
CA ALA A 45 2.35 -6.69 8.77
C ALA A 45 1.55 -5.68 7.98
N ARG A 46 0.30 -5.44 8.35
CA ARG A 46 -0.56 -4.46 7.68
C ARG A 46 0.04 -3.05 7.77
N ARG A 47 0.55 -2.70 8.92
CA ARG A 47 1.15 -1.38 9.15
C ARG A 47 2.41 -1.19 8.31
N ASP A 48 3.29 -2.19 8.29
CA ASP A 48 4.53 -2.14 7.54
C ASP A 48 4.27 -2.03 6.03
N LEU A 49 3.28 -2.76 5.53
CA LEU A 49 2.91 -2.69 4.11
C LEU A 49 2.37 -1.31 3.74
N ALA A 50 1.55 -0.71 4.60
CA ALA A 50 1.02 0.63 4.38
C ALA A 50 2.14 1.67 4.39
N GLU A 51 3.07 1.56 5.30
CA GLU A 51 4.22 2.47 5.40
C GLU A 51 5.12 2.39 4.17
N GLU A 52 5.31 1.21 3.61
CA GLU A 52 6.12 1.03 2.41
C GLU A 52 5.55 1.81 1.22
N VAL A 53 4.24 1.71 1.01
CA VAL A 53 3.56 2.45 -0.07
C VAL A 53 3.64 3.96 0.18
N GLU A 54 3.36 4.38 1.39
CA GLU A 54 3.41 5.79 1.77
C GLU A 54 4.82 6.37 1.59
N ALA A 55 5.84 5.64 1.99
CA ALA A 55 7.22 6.06 1.82
C ALA A 55 7.58 6.23 0.33
N ALA A 56 7.11 5.32 -0.52
CA ALA A 56 7.33 5.41 -1.96
C ALA A 56 6.66 6.64 -2.55
N GLU A 57 5.42 6.93 -2.12
CA GLU A 57 4.71 8.12 -2.58
C GLU A 57 5.40 9.41 -2.15
N TRP A 58 5.83 9.50 -0.89
CA TRP A 58 6.56 10.68 -0.40
C TRP A 58 7.90 10.87 -1.10
N SER A 59 8.61 9.79 -1.39
CA SER A 59 9.85 9.87 -2.14
C SER A 59 9.64 10.50 -3.52
N LEU A 60 8.57 10.10 -4.19
CA LEU A 60 8.20 10.69 -5.48
C LEU A 60 7.86 12.17 -5.34
N LEU A 61 7.01 12.51 -4.37
CA LEU A 61 6.53 13.88 -4.18
C LEU A 61 7.66 14.83 -3.78
N ASP A 62 8.57 14.38 -2.93
CA ASP A 62 9.70 15.20 -2.49
C ASP A 62 10.68 15.49 -3.64
N GLY A 63 10.71 14.65 -4.65
CA GLY A 63 11.49 14.90 -5.86
C GLY A 63 10.85 15.89 -6.81
N LEU A 64 9.54 16.13 -6.68
CA LEU A 64 8.78 17.01 -7.57
C LEU A 64 8.41 18.33 -6.94
N TYR A 65 8.18 18.36 -5.65
CA TYR A 65 7.72 19.52 -4.90
C TYR A 65 8.67 19.81 -3.74
N GLU A 66 8.43 20.90 -3.03
CA GLU A 66 9.18 21.21 -1.82
C GLU A 66 8.95 20.11 -0.78
N GLU A 67 9.97 19.85 0.02
CA GLU A 67 9.91 18.82 1.04
C GLU A 67 8.70 19.00 1.96
N GLY A 68 7.93 17.95 2.13
CA GLY A 68 6.72 17.99 2.94
C GLY A 68 5.50 18.57 2.25
N GLU A 69 5.65 19.07 1.02
CA GLU A 69 4.55 19.64 0.25
C GLU A 69 4.14 18.71 -0.89
N GLY A 70 2.99 18.99 -1.47
CA GLY A 70 2.47 18.21 -2.57
C GLY A 70 1.63 17.02 -2.10
N SER A 71 0.89 16.46 -3.04
CA SER A 71 0.07 15.28 -2.81
C SER A 71 -0.11 14.54 -4.13
N MET A 72 -0.51 13.28 -4.06
CA MET A 72 -0.78 12.52 -5.28
C MET A 72 -1.93 13.14 -6.08
N ALA A 73 -2.91 13.73 -5.40
CA ALA A 73 -4.00 14.44 -6.07
C ALA A 73 -3.50 15.68 -6.80
N GLN A 74 -2.62 16.44 -6.19
CA GLN A 74 -1.99 17.61 -6.84
C GLN A 74 -1.15 17.17 -8.04
N LEU A 75 -0.38 16.10 -7.89
CA LEU A 75 0.42 15.55 -9.00
C LEU A 75 -0.47 15.19 -10.18
N ALA A 76 -1.59 14.52 -9.94
CA ALA A 76 -2.53 14.17 -11.00
C ALA A 76 -3.08 15.40 -11.70
N ARG A 77 -3.42 16.45 -10.96
CA ARG A 77 -3.88 17.72 -11.53
C ARG A 77 -2.80 18.37 -12.38
N ASP A 78 -1.57 18.40 -11.89
CA ASP A 78 -0.46 19.05 -12.59
C ASP A 78 -0.10 18.32 -13.87
N ILE A 79 -0.16 16.99 -13.87
CA ILE A 79 0.06 16.19 -15.08
C ILE A 79 -0.99 16.52 -16.13
N ARG A 80 -2.27 16.54 -15.74
CA ARG A 80 -3.37 16.83 -16.66
C ARG A 80 -3.31 18.25 -17.22
N ALA A 81 -2.90 19.20 -16.38
CA ALA A 81 -2.83 20.59 -16.77
C ALA A 81 -1.51 20.98 -17.46
N GLY A 82 -0.52 20.12 -17.42
CA GLY A 82 0.81 20.44 -17.95
C GLY A 82 1.55 21.46 -17.09
N THR A 83 1.26 21.53 -15.81
CA THR A 83 1.79 22.53 -14.89
C THR A 83 2.86 21.99 -13.94
N LEU A 84 3.47 20.88 -14.27
CA LEU A 84 4.59 20.37 -13.49
C LEU A 84 5.74 21.36 -13.44
N PRO A 85 6.50 21.39 -12.33
CA PRO A 85 7.69 22.21 -12.27
C PRO A 85 8.63 21.93 -13.44
N LYS A 86 9.26 22.97 -13.96
CA LYS A 86 10.08 22.87 -15.15
C LYS A 86 11.19 21.83 -14.98
N GLY A 87 11.30 20.94 -15.94
CA GLY A 87 12.30 19.88 -15.93
C GLY A 87 11.93 18.66 -15.09
N LYS A 88 10.82 18.69 -14.39
CA LYS A 88 10.40 17.58 -13.51
C LYS A 88 9.64 16.47 -14.24
N ASP A 89 9.30 16.67 -15.50
CA ASP A 89 8.71 15.65 -16.35
C ASP A 89 9.73 14.55 -16.72
N ARG A 90 11.02 14.85 -16.62
CA ARG A 90 12.07 13.85 -16.89
C ARG A 90 12.09 12.79 -15.82
N GLY A 91 12.04 11.53 -16.24
CA GLY A 91 12.06 10.40 -15.32
C GLY A 91 10.76 10.22 -14.53
N LEU A 92 9.75 11.04 -14.78
CA LEU A 92 8.47 10.94 -14.07
C LEU A 92 7.79 9.60 -14.29
N ALA A 93 7.80 9.10 -15.52
CA ALA A 93 7.19 7.80 -15.84
C ALA A 93 7.85 6.68 -15.06
N ASP A 94 9.18 6.68 -14.96
CA ASP A 94 9.91 5.67 -14.21
C ASP A 94 9.65 5.79 -12.71
N ALA A 95 9.59 7.01 -12.19
CA ALA A 95 9.28 7.24 -10.78
C ALA A 95 7.87 6.78 -10.42
N LEU A 96 6.89 7.09 -11.28
CA LEU A 96 5.52 6.62 -11.10
C LEU A 96 5.43 5.10 -11.18
N ARG A 97 6.18 4.49 -12.11
CA ARG A 97 6.24 3.04 -12.20
C ARG A 97 6.75 2.42 -10.89
N THR A 98 7.78 3.02 -10.30
CA THR A 98 8.34 2.54 -9.02
C THR A 98 7.27 2.56 -7.92
N VAL A 99 6.52 3.66 -7.80
CA VAL A 99 5.44 3.76 -6.82
C VAL A 99 4.36 2.71 -7.10
N LEU A 100 3.96 2.58 -8.36
CA LEU A 100 2.94 1.61 -8.76
C LEU A 100 3.37 0.18 -8.47
N VAL A 101 4.61 -0.19 -8.78
CA VAL A 101 5.14 -1.52 -8.50
C VAL A 101 5.14 -1.80 -6.99
N THR A 102 5.57 -0.82 -6.19
CA THR A 102 5.54 -0.95 -4.73
C THR A 102 4.12 -1.20 -4.23
N GLU A 103 3.17 -0.41 -4.71
CA GLU A 103 1.76 -0.55 -4.35
C GLU A 103 1.21 -1.91 -4.76
N LEU A 104 1.50 -2.36 -5.97
CA LEU A 104 1.03 -3.65 -6.46
C LEU A 104 1.69 -4.83 -5.75
N ARG A 105 2.95 -4.69 -5.34
CA ARG A 105 3.63 -5.73 -4.56
C ARG A 105 2.90 -5.97 -3.23
N VAL A 106 2.37 -4.92 -2.64
CA VAL A 106 1.59 -5.00 -1.41
C VAL A 106 0.17 -5.51 -1.66
N LYS A 107 -0.50 -4.91 -2.65
CA LYS A 107 -1.93 -5.14 -2.86
C LYS A 107 -2.26 -6.28 -3.81
N SER A 108 -1.38 -6.58 -4.75
CA SER A 108 -1.67 -7.55 -5.80
C SER A 108 -0.39 -8.18 -6.37
N PRO A 109 0.36 -8.93 -5.54
CA PRO A 109 1.62 -9.54 -6.00
C PRO A 109 1.42 -10.53 -7.15
N ARG A 110 0.26 -11.17 -7.23
CA ARG A 110 -0.05 -12.08 -8.33
C ARG A 110 -0.10 -11.37 -9.68
N PHE A 111 -0.58 -10.13 -9.68
CA PHE A 111 -0.61 -9.34 -10.89
C PHE A 111 0.81 -9.07 -11.40
N LEU A 112 1.71 -8.68 -10.52
CA LEU A 112 3.11 -8.47 -10.88
C LEU A 112 3.75 -9.74 -11.44
N ALA A 113 3.53 -10.86 -10.78
CA ALA A 113 4.06 -12.15 -11.24
C ALA A 113 3.53 -12.51 -12.62
N SER A 114 2.23 -12.27 -12.87
CA SER A 114 1.62 -12.57 -14.17
C SER A 114 2.19 -11.72 -15.31
N ARG A 115 2.77 -10.56 -14.97
CA ARG A 115 3.39 -9.65 -15.95
C ARG A 115 4.91 -9.83 -16.03
N GLY A 116 5.47 -10.80 -15.30
CA GLY A 116 6.91 -11.01 -15.27
C GLY A 116 7.68 -9.90 -14.58
N ILE A 117 7.01 -9.15 -13.70
CA ILE A 117 7.63 -8.06 -12.97
C ILE A 117 8.08 -8.57 -11.61
N THR A 118 9.39 -8.47 -11.37
CA THR A 118 9.99 -8.77 -10.07
C THR A 118 10.27 -7.45 -9.38
N GLY A 119 9.77 -7.33 -8.16
CA GLY A 119 10.03 -6.06 -7.52
C GLY A 119 10.07 -6.12 -6.03
#